data_1fd35a4511cbdeff784adf575396a032
#
_entry.id   1fd35a4511cbdeff784adf575396a032
#
_cell.length_a   1.000
_cell.length_b   1.000
_cell.length_c   1.000
_cell.angle_alpha   90.00
_cell.angle_beta   90.00
_cell.angle_gamma   90.00
#
_symmetry.space_group_name_H-M   'P 1'
#
loop_
_entity.id
_entity.type
_entity.pdbx_description
1 polymer ?
#
loop_
_entity_poly.entity_id
_entity_poly.type
_entity_poly.pdbx_seq_one_letter_code
_entity_poly.pdbx_strand_id
1 'polypeptide(L)'
;KHGSAGYIFILEGVSMYFEKEEFKEFFIALAQKFRGYVLSDFMSEFSVRKFDSKRHDAMRHMQNAPFKMGIGGGVEVQSWEPARIRFIKEAAMMKMYCEHWSLKARLFSLIPAFCNACKMFVFKIEGGDE
;
A
#
# COMPACT_ATOMS: atom_id res chain seq x y z
N LYS A 1 6.86 10.59 33.71
CA LYS A 1 6.41 9.45 32.86
C LYS A 1 5.93 10.05 31.55
N HIS A 2 6.81 10.15 30.56
CA HIS A 2 6.38 10.48 29.20
C HIS A 2 5.68 9.23 28.67
N GLY A 3 4.35 9.29 28.52
CA GLY A 3 3.64 8.27 27.80
C GLY A 3 4.25 8.16 26.40
N SER A 4 4.57 6.96 25.96
CA SER A 4 5.11 6.72 24.62
C SER A 4 4.09 7.24 23.60
N ALA A 5 4.42 8.35 22.96
CA ALA A 5 3.56 8.92 21.92
C ALA A 5 3.48 7.91 20.77
N GLY A 6 2.27 7.51 20.43
CA GLY A 6 2.04 6.69 19.24
C GLY A 6 2.17 7.56 17.99
N TYR A 7 2.71 6.99 16.93
CA TYR A 7 2.86 7.64 15.62
C TYR A 7 1.81 7.13 14.64
N ILE A 8 1.42 7.99 13.72
CA ILE A 8 0.64 7.60 12.54
C ILE A 8 1.45 8.01 11.31
N PHE A 9 1.86 7.01 10.54
CA PHE A 9 2.55 7.21 9.27
C PHE A 9 1.57 7.02 8.12
N ILE A 10 1.57 7.93 7.18
CA ILE A 10 0.74 7.85 5.98
C ILE A 10 1.67 7.83 4.77
N LEU A 11 1.64 6.72 4.04
CA LEU A 11 2.45 6.47 2.84
C LEU A 11 1.49 6.30 1.66
N GLU A 12 1.19 7.39 0.99
CA GLU A 12 0.27 7.43 -0.15
C GLU A 12 1.01 7.69 -1.44
N GLY A 13 0.78 6.85 -2.46
CA GLY A 13 1.39 6.99 -3.77
C GLY A 13 2.91 6.78 -3.77
N VAL A 14 3.45 5.96 -2.87
CA VAL A 14 4.88 5.80 -2.63
C VAL A 14 5.36 4.39 -2.90
N SER A 15 4.70 3.38 -2.35
CA SER A 15 5.19 2.00 -2.30
C SER A 15 5.50 1.41 -3.67
N MET A 16 4.67 1.68 -4.67
CA MET A 16 4.75 1.10 -6.01
C MET A 16 6.02 1.46 -6.78
N TYR A 17 6.73 2.50 -6.39
CA TYR A 17 7.93 2.98 -7.10
C TYR A 17 9.24 2.38 -6.58
N PHE A 18 9.21 1.70 -5.45
CA PHE A 18 10.38 1.06 -4.84
C PHE A 18 10.51 -0.40 -5.29
N GLU A 19 11.73 -0.91 -5.29
CA GLU A 19 11.94 -2.35 -5.30
C GLU A 19 11.36 -2.96 -4.01
N LYS A 20 10.78 -4.17 -4.11
CA LYS A 20 10.09 -4.80 -2.97
C LYS A 20 11.02 -4.96 -1.75
N GLU A 21 12.26 -5.37 -1.96
CA GLU A 21 13.21 -5.57 -0.87
C GLU A 21 13.60 -4.25 -0.19
N GLU A 22 13.79 -3.17 -0.94
CA GLU A 22 14.08 -1.84 -0.39
C GLU A 22 12.91 -1.33 0.48
N PHE A 23 11.70 -1.46 -0.02
CA PHE A 23 10.51 -1.05 0.75
C PHE A 23 10.28 -1.91 1.98
N LYS A 24 10.52 -3.21 1.87
CA LYS A 24 10.47 -4.15 2.99
C LYS A 24 11.46 -3.78 4.09
N GLU A 25 12.71 -3.52 3.75
CA GLU A 25 13.73 -3.07 4.70
C GLU A 25 13.34 -1.76 5.38
N PHE A 26 12.84 -0.79 4.63
CA PHE A 26 12.32 0.45 5.16
C PHE A 26 11.16 0.22 6.14
N PHE A 27 10.19 -0.61 5.76
CA PHE A 27 9.01 -0.89 6.59
C PHE A 27 9.38 -1.63 7.89
N ILE A 28 10.30 -2.58 7.82
CA ILE A 28 10.85 -3.27 8.98
C ILE A 28 11.56 -2.27 9.91
N ALA A 29 12.43 -1.42 9.37
CA ALA A 29 13.13 -0.41 10.16
C ALA A 29 12.14 0.56 10.86
N LEU A 30 11.08 0.93 10.18
CA LEU A 30 9.99 1.74 10.74
C LEU A 30 9.32 1.01 11.92
N ALA A 31 8.98 -0.28 11.72
CA ALA A 31 8.32 -1.11 12.70
C ALA A 31 9.22 -1.43 13.93
N GLN A 32 10.53 -1.41 13.76
CA GLN A 32 11.49 -1.60 14.87
C GLN A 32 11.67 -0.35 15.71
N LYS A 33 11.64 0.83 15.07
CA LYS A 33 11.95 2.10 15.76
C LYS A 33 10.74 2.78 16.37
N PHE A 34 9.55 2.56 15.83
CA PHE A 34 8.36 3.33 16.19
C PHE A 34 7.20 2.42 16.60
N ARG A 35 6.33 2.97 17.45
CA ARG A 35 5.07 2.36 17.85
C ARG A 35 3.91 3.19 17.32
N GLY A 36 2.90 2.53 16.76
CA GLY A 36 1.70 3.21 16.27
C GLY A 36 1.07 2.52 15.07
N TYR A 37 0.67 3.30 14.08
CA TYR A 37 -0.02 2.81 12.89
C TYR A 37 0.66 3.29 11.62
N VAL A 38 0.62 2.44 10.60
CA VAL A 38 1.03 2.78 9.24
C VAL A 38 -0.18 2.57 8.33
N LEU A 39 -0.55 3.63 7.61
CA LEU A 39 -1.50 3.60 6.52
C LEU A 39 -0.70 3.67 5.22
N SER A 40 -0.80 2.67 4.39
CA SER A 40 -0.08 2.64 3.10
C SER A 40 -0.96 2.05 2.01
N ASP A 41 -0.92 2.68 0.85
CA ASP A 41 -1.49 2.08 -0.33
C ASP A 41 -0.49 1.09 -0.97
N PHE A 42 -1.03 0.02 -1.50
CA PHE A 42 -0.27 -0.96 -2.28
C PHE A 42 -1.06 -1.38 -3.52
N MET A 43 -0.35 -1.60 -4.59
CA MET A 43 -0.89 -2.24 -5.78
C MET A 43 -0.86 -3.76 -5.63
N SER A 44 -1.80 -4.44 -6.27
CA SER A 44 -1.73 -5.89 -6.42
C SER A 44 -0.60 -6.27 -7.39
N GLU A 45 -0.01 -7.45 -7.20
CA GLU A 45 1.00 -7.97 -8.14
C GLU A 45 0.45 -8.09 -9.56
N PHE A 46 -0.83 -8.49 -9.69
CA PHE A 46 -1.51 -8.54 -10.98
C PHE A 46 -1.54 -7.17 -11.67
N SER A 47 -1.85 -6.11 -10.93
CA SER A 47 -1.94 -4.76 -11.46
C SER A 47 -0.58 -4.23 -11.91
N VAL A 48 0.47 -4.48 -11.14
CA VAL A 48 1.83 -4.09 -11.53
C VAL A 48 2.26 -4.76 -12.83
N ARG A 49 1.91 -6.02 -13.05
CA ARG A 49 2.22 -6.74 -14.30
C ARG A 49 1.39 -6.26 -15.49
N LYS A 50 0.13 -5.86 -15.27
CA LYS A 50 -0.81 -5.48 -16.34
C LYS A 50 -0.74 -4.00 -16.70
N PHE A 51 -0.50 -3.14 -15.73
CA PHE A 51 -0.38 -1.70 -15.91
C PHE A 51 1.08 -1.28 -16.09
N ASP A 52 1.80 -1.99 -16.98
CA ASP A 52 3.08 -1.49 -17.46
C ASP A 52 2.91 -0.06 -17.97
N SER A 53 3.79 0.83 -17.53
CA SER A 53 3.81 2.26 -17.82
C SER A 53 3.69 2.60 -19.32
N LYS A 54 3.99 1.65 -20.20
CA LYS A 54 3.87 1.80 -21.66
C LYS A 54 2.44 1.74 -22.19
N ARG A 55 1.47 1.26 -21.42
CA ARG A 55 0.09 1.04 -21.87
C ARG A 55 -0.93 2.02 -21.34
N HIS A 56 -0.60 2.80 -20.32
CA HIS A 56 -1.53 3.76 -19.72
C HIS A 56 -1.24 5.17 -20.23
N ASP A 57 -2.19 5.80 -20.94
CA ASP A 57 -2.00 7.16 -21.47
C ASP A 57 -1.67 8.21 -20.40
N ALA A 58 -2.25 8.08 -19.21
CA ALA A 58 -1.93 8.93 -18.07
C ALA A 58 -0.49 8.71 -17.55
N MET A 59 0.08 7.52 -17.79
CA MET A 59 1.42 7.14 -17.34
C MET A 59 2.50 7.37 -18.39
N ARG A 60 2.12 7.67 -19.63
CA ARG A 60 3.07 8.01 -20.72
C ARG A 60 3.97 9.19 -20.39
N HIS A 61 3.47 10.13 -19.59
CA HIS A 61 4.24 11.28 -19.13
C HIS A 61 5.16 10.96 -17.94
N MET A 62 5.01 9.78 -17.30
CA MET A 62 5.81 9.33 -16.18
C MET A 62 6.79 8.20 -16.58
N GLN A 63 7.35 8.27 -17.78
CA GLN A 63 8.22 7.22 -18.35
C GLN A 63 9.43 6.86 -17.46
N ASN A 64 9.79 7.71 -16.49
CA ASN A 64 10.94 7.52 -15.60
C ASN A 64 10.55 6.92 -14.23
N ALA A 65 9.28 6.61 -13.99
CA ALA A 65 8.81 6.06 -12.72
C ALA A 65 7.88 4.85 -12.95
N PRO A 66 8.41 3.71 -13.41
CA PRO A 66 7.61 2.50 -13.60
C PRO A 66 7.17 1.94 -12.26
N PHE A 67 6.01 1.29 -12.23
CA PHE A 67 5.59 0.52 -11.07
C PHE A 67 6.45 -0.73 -10.93
N LYS A 68 7.09 -0.88 -9.78
CA LYS A 68 8.03 -1.96 -9.50
C LYS A 68 7.49 -2.99 -8.52
N MET A 69 6.66 -2.55 -7.56
CA MET A 69 6.21 -3.39 -6.46
C MET A 69 4.70 -3.53 -6.41
N GLY A 70 4.27 -4.77 -6.28
CA GLY A 70 2.94 -5.15 -5.85
C GLY A 70 3.01 -6.17 -4.72
N ILE A 71 1.94 -6.32 -3.96
CA ILE A 71 1.81 -7.31 -2.89
C ILE A 71 0.61 -8.22 -3.11
N GLY A 72 0.67 -9.42 -2.52
CA GLY A 72 -0.45 -10.38 -2.50
C GLY A 72 -1.53 -10.00 -1.49
N GLY A 73 -1.19 -9.24 -0.45
CA GLY A 73 -2.13 -8.81 0.59
C GLY A 73 -1.44 -8.34 1.86
N GLY A 74 -2.22 -7.88 2.84
CA GLY A 74 -1.69 -7.36 4.11
C GLY A 74 -0.97 -8.41 4.96
N VAL A 75 -1.33 -9.68 4.80
CA VAL A 75 -0.65 -10.79 5.49
C VAL A 75 0.78 -10.97 4.99
N GLU A 76 1.06 -10.71 3.71
CA GLU A 76 2.42 -10.70 3.18
C GLU A 76 3.27 -9.66 3.89
N VAL A 77 2.78 -8.44 4.04
CA VAL A 77 3.50 -7.35 4.74
C VAL A 77 3.71 -7.70 6.22
N GLN A 78 2.72 -8.27 6.88
CA GLN A 78 2.85 -8.75 8.25
C GLN A 78 3.96 -9.82 8.38
N SER A 79 4.12 -10.68 7.37
CA SER A 79 5.15 -11.73 7.37
C SER A 79 6.58 -11.20 7.29
N TRP A 80 6.78 -9.95 6.93
CA TRP A 80 8.12 -9.34 6.87
C TRP A 80 8.78 -9.21 8.24
N GLU A 81 7.98 -8.90 9.27
CA GLU A 81 8.41 -8.83 10.68
C GLU A 81 7.21 -9.16 11.58
N PRO A 82 6.82 -10.45 11.72
CA PRO A 82 5.57 -10.86 12.37
C PRO A 82 5.48 -10.46 13.85
N ALA A 83 6.63 -10.29 14.51
CA ALA A 83 6.68 -9.87 15.92
C ALA A 83 6.31 -8.40 16.12
N ARG A 84 6.43 -7.56 15.08
CA ARG A 84 6.30 -6.11 15.17
C ARG A 84 5.30 -5.50 14.21
N ILE A 85 4.92 -6.21 13.16
CA ILE A 85 3.94 -5.74 12.17
C ILE A 85 2.68 -6.58 12.29
N ARG A 86 1.55 -5.93 12.53
CA ARG A 86 0.23 -6.56 12.56
C ARG A 86 -0.67 -5.94 11.49
N PHE A 87 -1.14 -6.74 10.58
CA PHE A 87 -2.17 -6.34 9.63
C PHE A 87 -3.52 -6.15 10.35
N ILE A 88 -4.16 -4.99 10.18
CA ILE A 88 -5.43 -4.64 10.82
C ILE A 88 -6.58 -4.75 9.85
N LYS A 89 -6.52 -4.02 8.74
CA LYS A 89 -7.58 -3.99 7.72
C LYS A 89 -7.09 -3.44 6.39
N GLU A 90 -7.89 -3.70 5.37
CA GLU A 90 -7.70 -3.14 4.03
C GLU A 90 -9.02 -2.58 3.49
N ALA A 91 -8.91 -1.65 2.55
CA ALA A 91 -10.03 -1.12 1.79
C ALA A 91 -9.62 -0.92 0.33
N ALA A 92 -10.45 -1.40 -0.58
CA ALA A 92 -10.24 -1.16 -2.01
C ALA A 92 -10.50 0.32 -2.32
N MET A 93 -9.52 1.01 -2.90
CA MET A 93 -9.64 2.43 -3.21
C MET A 93 -10.77 2.70 -4.20
N MET A 94 -11.03 1.79 -5.14
CA MET A 94 -12.14 1.91 -6.09
C MET A 94 -13.53 1.84 -5.45
N LYS A 95 -13.65 1.35 -4.21
CA LYS A 95 -14.90 1.32 -3.45
C LYS A 95 -15.06 2.52 -2.53
N MET A 96 -13.97 3.24 -2.27
CA MET A 96 -14.00 4.44 -1.45
C MET A 96 -14.55 5.61 -2.28
N TYR A 97 -15.58 6.27 -1.75
CA TYR A 97 -16.18 7.45 -2.39
C TYR A 97 -16.66 7.20 -3.83
N CYS A 98 -17.16 6.00 -4.11
CA CYS A 98 -17.61 5.61 -5.46
C CYS A 98 -18.72 6.50 -6.01
N GLU A 99 -19.46 7.22 -5.16
CA GLU A 99 -20.46 8.21 -5.55
C GLU A 99 -19.88 9.39 -6.34
N HIS A 100 -18.61 9.72 -6.14
CA HIS A 100 -17.90 10.79 -6.85
C HIS A 100 -17.24 10.36 -8.15
N TRP A 101 -17.32 9.08 -8.49
CA TRP A 101 -16.67 8.52 -9.66
C TRP A 101 -17.58 8.56 -10.90
N SER A 102 -16.98 8.65 -12.09
CA SER A 102 -17.72 8.56 -13.33
C SER A 102 -18.43 7.21 -13.48
N LEU A 103 -19.52 7.16 -14.26
CA LEU A 103 -20.26 5.92 -14.49
C LEU A 103 -19.37 4.79 -15.04
N LYS A 104 -18.43 5.12 -15.94
CA LYS A 104 -17.45 4.14 -16.46
C LYS A 104 -16.59 3.56 -15.34
N ALA A 105 -16.05 4.40 -14.46
CA ALA A 105 -15.24 3.96 -13.34
C ALA A 105 -16.04 3.08 -12.36
N ARG A 106 -17.32 3.43 -12.13
CA ARG A 106 -18.22 2.61 -11.30
C ARG A 106 -18.47 1.23 -11.90
N LEU A 107 -18.65 1.14 -13.22
CA LEU A 107 -18.81 -0.13 -13.93
C LEU A 107 -17.52 -0.96 -13.87
N PHE A 108 -16.35 -0.34 -14.07
CA PHE A 108 -15.06 -1.02 -13.93
C PHE A 108 -14.81 -1.52 -12.50
N SER A 109 -15.31 -0.84 -11.47
CA SER A 109 -15.18 -1.28 -10.09
C SER A 109 -15.89 -2.59 -9.78
N LEU A 110 -16.83 -3.03 -10.63
CA LEU A 110 -17.49 -4.33 -10.52
C LEU A 110 -16.59 -5.50 -10.94
N ILE A 111 -15.52 -5.23 -11.68
CA ILE A 111 -14.54 -6.24 -12.07
C ILE A 111 -13.52 -6.39 -10.93
N PRO A 112 -13.41 -7.58 -10.27
CA PRO A 112 -12.56 -7.75 -9.10
C PRO A 112 -11.10 -7.35 -9.32
N ALA A 113 -10.53 -7.63 -10.50
CA ALA A 113 -9.16 -7.28 -10.84
C ALA A 113 -8.92 -5.77 -10.82
N PHE A 114 -9.88 -4.96 -11.30
CA PHE A 114 -9.81 -3.49 -11.26
C PHE A 114 -10.11 -2.96 -9.86
N CYS A 115 -11.14 -3.49 -9.20
CA CYS A 115 -11.52 -3.08 -7.85
C CYS A 115 -10.37 -3.27 -6.85
N ASN A 116 -9.62 -4.37 -7.00
CA ASN A 116 -8.51 -4.74 -6.12
C ASN A 116 -7.14 -4.27 -6.63
N ALA A 117 -7.10 -3.46 -7.68
CA ALA A 117 -5.84 -3.00 -8.28
C ALA A 117 -4.97 -2.22 -7.30
N CYS A 118 -5.59 -1.35 -6.50
CA CYS A 118 -4.93 -0.60 -5.45
C CYS A 118 -5.81 -0.58 -4.20
N LYS A 119 -5.21 -0.88 -3.07
CA LYS A 119 -5.89 -0.89 -1.78
C LYS A 119 -5.11 -0.07 -0.76
N MET A 120 -5.84 0.55 0.15
CA MET A 120 -5.27 1.14 1.36
C MET A 120 -5.25 0.08 2.46
N PHE A 121 -4.11 -0.06 3.12
CA PHE A 121 -3.89 -0.99 4.22
C PHE A 121 -3.58 -0.25 5.50
N VAL A 122 -4.03 -0.80 6.60
CA VAL A 122 -3.69 -0.32 7.96
C VAL A 122 -2.92 -1.42 8.68
N PHE A 123 -1.75 -1.05 9.14
CA PHE A 123 -0.90 -1.90 9.98
C PHE A 123 -0.68 -1.24 11.34
N LYS A 124 -0.63 -2.05 12.38
CA LYS A 124 -0.10 -1.65 13.68
C LYS A 124 1.37 -2.04 13.75
N ILE A 125 2.21 -1.13 14.21
CA ILE A 125 3.63 -1.37 14.44
C ILE A 125 3.96 -1.23 15.93
N GLU A 126 4.81 -2.12 16.44
CA GLU A 126 5.09 -2.25 17.87
C GLU A 126 6.60 -2.18 18.16
N GLY A 127 7.26 -1.12 17.68
CA GLY A 127 8.64 -0.84 17.95
C GLY A 127 8.87 0.09 19.14
N GLY A 128 10.13 0.47 19.34
CA GLY A 128 10.49 1.46 20.36
C GLY A 128 10.61 0.92 21.77
N ASP A 129 10.90 -0.36 21.94
CA ASP A 129 11.18 -0.99 23.24
C ASP A 129 12.68 -0.85 23.61
N GLU A 130 13.19 0.38 23.54
CA GLU A 130 14.47 0.75 24.16
C GLU A 130 14.31 1.96 25.07
#